data_3bee9bc387cd629c6f0d0e43858a3ace
#
_entry.id   3bee9bc387cd629c6f0d0e43858a3ace
#
_cell.length_a   1.000
_cell.length_b   1.000
_cell.length_c   1.000
_cell.angle_alpha   90.00
_cell.angle_beta   90.00
_cell.angle_gamma   90.00
#
_symmetry.space_group_name_H-M   'P 1'
#
loop_
_entity.id
_entity.type
_entity.pdbx_description
1 polymer ?
#
loop_
_entity_poly.entity_id
_entity_poly.type
_entity_poly.pdbx_seq_one_letter_code
_entity_poly.pdbx_strand_id
1 'polypeptide(L)'
;MITISDTPTARPLRRLVPRPEVQLWGYLLLVTLAELVTAVVSPQLGQLLHVLLLGGLVLHAALAPSHPMRRFLLALMLAPLIRILSLALPLTRFPQLAWYPMVAVPLLLAAWVIIRQLRLSRDELGLRVGNLPVQLAIGSLGLLLGLSEYYILAPRPQFAEPTTLALGLAALNLILATGFSEELIFRGILQAEGRRALGRRALLYVSLLFGVLHIGYLSLLDVLFVIGVGLIFAYLTLWTGSILGVTIAHGLTNIMLFLVMPYVPEDTGLRALAWGPWVLAVTVIVPLAALVIILGARLQSREGAWTRPITHHGWRISELRRQTGLTCVELAIRSGLSARTLGAIELGLQQPLPEELLRIAQGLQLGVDELERRHEASGVRR
;
A
#
# COMPACT_ATOMS: atom_id res chain seq x y z
N MET A 1 29.72 -46.68 -45.21
CA MET A 1 29.23 -46.41 -43.83
C MET A 1 29.40 -44.91 -43.61
N ILE A 2 28.35 -44.12 -43.89
CA ILE A 2 28.37 -42.67 -43.89
C ILE A 2 27.84 -42.21 -42.56
N THR A 3 28.68 -41.56 -41.74
CA THR A 3 28.35 -40.95 -40.48
C THR A 3 27.62 -39.63 -40.75
N ILE A 4 26.35 -39.60 -40.27
CA ILE A 4 25.53 -38.41 -40.34
C ILE A 4 26.00 -37.42 -39.26
N SER A 5 26.41 -36.23 -39.68
CA SER A 5 26.86 -35.14 -38.83
C SER A 5 25.74 -34.60 -37.97
N ASP A 6 26.04 -34.41 -36.71
CA ASP A 6 25.17 -33.71 -35.73
C ASP A 6 24.92 -32.27 -36.18
N THR A 7 23.68 -31.99 -36.49
CA THR A 7 23.19 -30.58 -36.67
C THR A 7 23.16 -29.89 -35.27
N PRO A 8 23.75 -28.69 -35.12
CA PRO A 8 23.70 -27.96 -33.89
C PRO A 8 22.26 -27.55 -33.61
N THR A 9 21.66 -28.06 -32.55
CA THR A 9 20.37 -27.64 -32.04
C THR A 9 20.43 -26.15 -31.71
N ALA A 10 19.69 -25.34 -32.46
CA ALA A 10 19.53 -23.92 -32.21
C ALA A 10 19.07 -23.70 -30.75
N ARG A 11 19.91 -23.05 -29.93
CA ARG A 11 19.52 -22.61 -28.59
C ARG A 11 18.27 -21.73 -28.72
N PRO A 12 17.17 -22.05 -28.00
CA PRO A 12 15.98 -21.21 -28.05
C PRO A 12 16.38 -19.80 -27.58
N LEU A 13 16.08 -18.81 -28.42
CA LEU A 13 16.20 -17.40 -28.07
C LEU A 13 15.44 -17.18 -26.76
N ARG A 14 16.17 -17.07 -25.66
CA ARG A 14 15.64 -16.71 -24.35
C ARG A 14 15.01 -15.34 -24.53
N ARG A 15 13.66 -15.31 -24.65
CA ARG A 15 12.93 -14.05 -24.75
C ARG A 15 13.41 -13.16 -23.61
N LEU A 16 13.91 -11.96 -23.96
CA LEU A 16 14.33 -10.89 -23.04
C LEU A 16 13.08 -10.26 -22.38
N VAL A 17 12.25 -11.08 -21.74
CA VAL A 17 11.15 -10.56 -20.92
C VAL A 17 11.77 -10.16 -19.59
N PRO A 18 11.73 -8.87 -19.22
CA PRO A 18 12.25 -8.42 -17.94
C PRO A 18 11.65 -9.22 -16.79
N ARG A 19 12.43 -9.42 -15.72
CA ARG A 19 11.92 -10.08 -14.51
C ARG A 19 10.68 -9.36 -14.02
N PRO A 20 9.64 -10.06 -13.48
CA PRO A 20 8.40 -9.46 -13.02
C PRO A 20 8.61 -8.25 -12.08
N GLU A 21 9.62 -8.34 -11.21
CA GLU A 21 9.99 -7.23 -10.31
C GLU A 21 10.40 -5.96 -11.08
N VAL A 22 11.20 -6.10 -12.14
CA VAL A 22 11.66 -4.96 -12.96
C VAL A 22 10.48 -4.28 -13.65
N GLN A 23 9.51 -5.05 -14.10
CA GLN A 23 8.29 -4.52 -14.73
C GLN A 23 7.46 -3.69 -13.74
N LEU A 24 7.33 -4.18 -12.49
CA LEU A 24 6.60 -3.46 -11.44
C LEU A 24 7.29 -2.12 -11.08
N TRP A 25 8.62 -2.12 -10.94
CA TRP A 25 9.38 -0.88 -10.73
C TRP A 25 9.27 0.08 -11.94
N GLY A 26 9.15 -0.47 -13.16
CA GLY A 26 8.85 0.30 -14.36
C GLY A 26 7.51 1.04 -14.26
N TYR A 27 6.47 0.42 -13.72
CA TYR A 27 5.18 1.10 -13.48
C TYR A 27 5.28 2.22 -12.47
N LEU A 28 6.06 2.06 -11.39
CA LEU A 28 6.31 3.16 -10.45
C LEU A 28 6.97 4.35 -11.15
N LEU A 29 7.97 4.09 -11.98
CA LEU A 29 8.62 5.14 -12.80
C LEU A 29 7.63 5.83 -13.74
N LEU A 30 6.78 5.06 -14.43
CA LEU A 30 5.78 5.61 -15.35
C LEU A 30 4.73 6.46 -14.60
N VAL A 31 4.27 6.04 -13.41
CA VAL A 31 3.40 6.86 -12.56
C VAL A 31 4.12 8.15 -12.15
N THR A 32 5.39 8.06 -11.75
CA THR A 32 6.20 9.24 -11.38
C THR A 32 6.30 10.23 -12.53
N LEU A 33 6.58 9.76 -13.74
CA LEU A 33 6.64 10.61 -14.94
C LEU A 33 5.28 11.23 -15.26
N ALA A 34 4.19 10.47 -15.14
CA ALA A 34 2.84 10.99 -15.37
C ALA A 34 2.47 12.08 -14.34
N GLU A 35 2.83 11.89 -13.06
CA GLU A 35 2.63 12.90 -12.01
C GLU A 35 3.45 14.17 -12.26
N LEU A 36 4.72 14.02 -12.66
CA LEU A 36 5.57 15.17 -13.03
C LEU A 36 4.99 15.93 -14.22
N VAL A 37 4.54 15.22 -15.26
CA VAL A 37 3.88 15.87 -16.40
C VAL A 37 2.59 16.57 -15.97
N THR A 38 1.79 15.95 -15.10
CA THR A 38 0.57 16.55 -14.56
C THR A 38 0.86 17.86 -13.82
N ALA A 39 1.90 17.87 -12.98
CA ALA A 39 2.19 18.98 -12.09
C ALA A 39 2.96 20.13 -12.77
N VAL A 40 3.86 19.81 -13.73
CA VAL A 40 4.82 20.77 -14.26
C VAL A 40 4.53 21.16 -15.71
N VAL A 41 3.94 20.26 -16.51
CA VAL A 41 3.75 20.46 -17.95
C VAL A 41 2.30 20.79 -18.29
N SER A 42 1.39 19.85 -18.08
CA SER A 42 -0.03 20.00 -18.41
C SER A 42 -0.88 18.96 -17.69
N PRO A 43 -1.90 19.39 -16.92
CA PRO A 43 -2.86 18.48 -16.28
C PRO A 43 -3.58 17.57 -17.31
N GLN A 44 -3.90 18.09 -18.50
CA GLN A 44 -4.60 17.33 -19.54
C GLN A 44 -3.71 16.21 -20.11
N LEU A 45 -2.43 16.53 -20.38
CA LEU A 45 -1.46 15.53 -20.85
C LEU A 45 -1.19 14.50 -19.75
N GLY A 46 -1.05 14.94 -18.50
CA GLY A 46 -0.92 14.06 -17.36
C GLY A 46 -2.12 13.12 -17.20
N GLN A 47 -3.34 13.63 -17.34
CA GLN A 47 -4.57 12.83 -17.32
C GLN A 47 -4.55 11.76 -18.42
N LEU A 48 -4.16 12.12 -19.65
CA LEU A 48 -4.02 11.16 -20.77
C LEU A 48 -3.00 10.06 -20.42
N LEU A 49 -1.86 10.42 -19.84
CA LEU A 49 -0.84 9.44 -19.45
C LEU A 49 -1.39 8.49 -18.36
N HIS A 50 -2.14 8.97 -17.37
CA HIS A 50 -2.78 8.12 -16.37
C HIS A 50 -3.84 7.20 -16.97
N VAL A 51 -4.62 7.65 -17.96
CA VAL A 51 -5.58 6.80 -18.68
C VAL A 51 -4.85 5.70 -19.47
N LEU A 52 -3.76 6.05 -20.18
CA LEU A 52 -2.93 5.07 -20.90
C LEU A 52 -2.28 4.07 -19.93
N LEU A 53 -1.80 4.53 -18.77
CA LEU A 53 -1.26 3.68 -17.71
C LEU A 53 -2.32 2.71 -17.18
N LEU A 54 -3.53 3.19 -16.92
CA LEU A 54 -4.64 2.34 -16.48
C LEU A 54 -4.94 1.26 -17.54
N GLY A 55 -5.06 1.63 -18.81
CA GLY A 55 -5.25 0.68 -19.92
C GLY A 55 -4.10 -0.32 -20.03
N GLY A 56 -2.86 0.13 -19.89
CA GLY A 56 -1.67 -0.73 -19.89
C GLY A 56 -1.65 -1.71 -18.72
N LEU A 57 -2.07 -1.29 -17.52
CA LEU A 57 -2.21 -2.17 -16.35
C LEU A 57 -3.28 -3.23 -16.56
N VAL A 58 -4.44 -2.86 -17.14
CA VAL A 58 -5.52 -3.80 -17.48
C VAL A 58 -5.02 -4.86 -18.46
N LEU A 59 -4.42 -4.45 -19.56
CA LEU A 59 -3.87 -5.35 -20.57
C LEU A 59 -2.77 -6.25 -19.99
N HIS A 60 -1.84 -5.67 -19.25
CA HIS A 60 -0.77 -6.45 -18.62
C HIS A 60 -1.30 -7.43 -17.58
N ALA A 61 -2.28 -7.04 -16.77
CA ALA A 61 -2.91 -7.96 -15.81
C ALA A 61 -3.62 -9.13 -16.51
N ALA A 62 -4.24 -8.89 -17.67
CA ALA A 62 -4.87 -9.93 -18.47
C ALA A 62 -3.86 -10.94 -19.05
N LEU A 63 -2.66 -10.46 -19.40
CA LEU A 63 -1.58 -11.25 -20.01
C LEU A 63 -0.56 -11.77 -19.01
N ALA A 64 -0.61 -11.36 -17.73
CA ALA A 64 0.41 -11.68 -16.74
C ALA A 64 0.51 -13.18 -16.47
N PRO A 65 1.73 -13.76 -16.57
CA PRO A 65 1.93 -15.20 -16.48
C PRO A 65 1.82 -15.74 -15.05
N SER A 66 2.05 -14.89 -14.04
CA SER A 66 2.03 -15.29 -12.63
C SER A 66 0.87 -14.69 -11.86
N HIS A 67 0.25 -15.50 -11.01
CA HIS A 67 -0.89 -15.08 -10.20
C HIS A 67 -0.56 -13.90 -9.25
N PRO A 68 0.58 -13.88 -8.51
CA PRO A 68 0.89 -12.74 -7.64
C PRO A 68 1.08 -11.43 -8.41
N MET A 69 1.72 -11.46 -9.58
CA MET A 69 1.91 -10.28 -10.41
C MET A 69 0.57 -9.74 -10.91
N ARG A 70 -0.27 -10.62 -11.47
CA ARG A 70 -1.60 -10.23 -11.96
C ARG A 70 -2.44 -9.56 -10.86
N ARG A 71 -2.44 -10.13 -9.65
CA ARG A 71 -3.16 -9.56 -8.51
C ARG A 71 -2.66 -8.17 -8.14
N PHE A 72 -1.33 -8.00 -8.07
CA PHE A 72 -0.75 -6.70 -7.76
C PHE A 72 -0.99 -5.67 -8.85
N LEU A 73 -0.94 -6.04 -10.13
CA LEU A 73 -1.30 -5.15 -11.25
C LEU A 73 -2.75 -4.67 -11.15
N LEU A 74 -3.70 -5.57 -10.79
CA LEU A 74 -5.10 -5.20 -10.55
C LEU A 74 -5.23 -4.20 -9.39
N ALA A 75 -4.52 -4.41 -8.28
CA ALA A 75 -4.50 -3.47 -7.18
C ALA A 75 -3.86 -2.12 -7.58
N LEU A 76 -2.78 -2.16 -8.37
CA LEU A 76 -2.04 -0.98 -8.82
C LEU A 76 -2.87 -0.04 -9.71
N MET A 77 -3.96 -0.54 -10.34
CA MET A 77 -4.90 0.29 -11.10
C MET A 77 -5.51 1.42 -10.27
N LEU A 78 -5.60 1.27 -8.95
CA LEU A 78 -6.11 2.31 -8.06
C LEU A 78 -5.24 3.58 -8.09
N ALA A 79 -3.93 3.48 -8.31
CA ALA A 79 -3.03 4.64 -8.33
C ALA A 79 -3.32 5.62 -9.48
N PRO A 80 -3.31 5.21 -10.77
CA PRO A 80 -3.71 6.13 -11.85
C PRO A 80 -5.17 6.56 -11.75
N LEU A 81 -6.06 5.73 -11.19
CA LEU A 81 -7.47 6.07 -11.02
C LEU A 81 -7.67 7.25 -10.05
N ILE A 82 -6.89 7.35 -8.97
CA ILE A 82 -6.91 8.51 -8.06
C ILE A 82 -6.71 9.79 -8.87
N ARG A 83 -5.70 9.84 -9.72
CA ARG A 83 -5.37 11.03 -10.50
C ARG A 83 -6.41 11.30 -11.60
N ILE A 84 -6.89 10.26 -12.28
CA ILE A 84 -7.96 10.40 -13.29
C ILE A 84 -9.20 11.04 -12.67
N LEU A 85 -9.65 10.53 -11.50
CA LEU A 85 -10.81 11.08 -10.81
C LEU A 85 -10.59 12.53 -10.37
N SER A 86 -9.43 12.85 -9.78
CA SER A 86 -9.13 14.20 -9.31
C SER A 86 -9.03 15.22 -10.44
N LEU A 87 -8.65 14.82 -11.65
CA LEU A 87 -8.55 15.71 -12.81
C LEU A 87 -9.83 15.76 -13.67
N ALA A 88 -10.62 14.67 -13.71
CA ALA A 88 -11.84 14.60 -14.52
C ALA A 88 -13.05 15.23 -13.85
N LEU A 89 -13.11 15.24 -12.50
CA LEU A 89 -14.21 15.83 -11.77
C LEU A 89 -14.11 17.36 -11.77
N PRO A 90 -15.23 18.10 -11.81
CA PRO A 90 -15.24 19.56 -11.83
C PRO A 90 -14.96 20.16 -10.44
N LEU A 91 -13.87 19.73 -9.80
CA LEU A 91 -13.55 20.02 -8.39
C LEU A 91 -13.41 21.52 -8.13
N THR A 92 -12.87 22.28 -9.08
CA THR A 92 -12.65 23.73 -8.95
C THR A 92 -13.94 24.53 -8.74
N ARG A 93 -15.11 23.94 -9.00
CA ARG A 93 -16.44 24.56 -8.75
C ARG A 93 -16.89 24.43 -7.30
N PHE A 94 -16.16 23.69 -6.46
CA PHE A 94 -16.52 23.38 -5.09
C PHE A 94 -15.41 23.81 -4.11
N PRO A 95 -15.74 24.06 -2.84
CA PRO A 95 -14.73 24.25 -1.81
C PRO A 95 -13.77 23.05 -1.72
N GLN A 96 -12.51 23.31 -1.42
CA GLN A 96 -11.47 22.27 -1.41
C GLN A 96 -11.82 21.05 -0.54
N LEU A 97 -12.44 21.26 0.62
CA LEU A 97 -12.85 20.17 1.50
C LEU A 97 -13.91 19.25 0.89
N ALA A 98 -14.69 19.71 -0.10
CA ALA A 98 -15.64 18.86 -0.82
C ALA A 98 -14.97 17.98 -1.88
N TRP A 99 -13.73 18.31 -2.29
CA TRP A 99 -13.00 17.50 -3.27
C TRP A 99 -12.72 16.09 -2.75
N TYR A 100 -12.37 15.98 -1.46
CA TYR A 100 -12.02 14.71 -0.86
C TYR A 100 -13.14 13.65 -0.96
N PRO A 101 -14.38 13.91 -0.50
CA PRO A 101 -15.45 12.91 -0.65
C PRO A 101 -15.87 12.70 -2.10
N MET A 102 -15.78 13.73 -2.97
CA MET A 102 -16.10 13.59 -4.39
C MET A 102 -15.16 12.61 -5.10
N VAL A 103 -13.88 12.58 -4.72
CA VAL A 103 -12.90 11.62 -5.23
C VAL A 103 -12.98 10.30 -4.47
N ALA A 104 -13.11 10.34 -3.15
CA ALA A 104 -13.08 9.15 -2.31
C ALA A 104 -14.24 8.20 -2.57
N VAL A 105 -15.46 8.69 -2.81
CA VAL A 105 -16.63 7.83 -3.05
C VAL A 105 -16.44 6.92 -4.26
N PRO A 106 -16.18 7.41 -5.49
CA PRO A 106 -15.95 6.53 -6.63
C PRO A 106 -14.67 5.68 -6.47
N LEU A 107 -13.65 6.20 -5.78
CA LEU A 107 -12.43 5.47 -5.50
C LEU A 107 -12.65 4.30 -4.54
N LEU A 108 -13.43 4.48 -3.47
CA LEU A 108 -13.83 3.41 -2.54
C LEU A 108 -14.70 2.36 -3.23
N LEU A 109 -15.55 2.76 -4.18
CA LEU A 109 -16.30 1.82 -5.00
C LEU A 109 -15.36 0.96 -5.86
N ALA A 110 -14.37 1.59 -6.50
CA ALA A 110 -13.35 0.85 -7.26
C ALA A 110 -12.51 -0.06 -6.35
N ALA A 111 -12.12 0.42 -5.17
CA ALA A 111 -11.41 -0.38 -4.16
C ALA A 111 -12.26 -1.59 -3.71
N TRP A 112 -13.55 -1.40 -3.49
CA TRP A 112 -14.48 -2.49 -3.17
C TRP A 112 -14.55 -3.53 -4.29
N VAL A 113 -14.62 -3.11 -5.56
CA VAL A 113 -14.59 -4.03 -6.71
C VAL A 113 -13.28 -4.84 -6.71
N ILE A 114 -12.13 -4.19 -6.51
CA ILE A 114 -10.82 -4.86 -6.42
C ILE A 114 -10.79 -5.84 -5.24
N ILE A 115 -11.26 -5.45 -4.06
CA ILE A 115 -11.36 -6.32 -2.88
C ILE A 115 -12.18 -7.58 -3.21
N ARG A 116 -13.33 -7.41 -3.85
CA ARG A 116 -14.21 -8.53 -4.26
C ARG A 116 -13.56 -9.42 -5.30
N GLN A 117 -12.95 -8.82 -6.33
CA GLN A 117 -12.26 -9.54 -7.40
C GLN A 117 -11.05 -10.35 -6.88
N LEU A 118 -10.29 -9.78 -5.96
CA LEU A 118 -9.14 -10.42 -5.35
C LEU A 118 -9.51 -11.28 -4.15
N ARG A 119 -10.79 -11.28 -3.73
CA ARG A 119 -11.30 -12.00 -2.56
C ARG A 119 -10.47 -11.73 -1.29
N LEU A 120 -10.16 -10.45 -1.06
CA LEU A 120 -9.40 -10.05 0.14
C LEU A 120 -10.30 -10.13 1.37
N SER A 121 -9.80 -10.77 2.42
CA SER A 121 -10.47 -10.83 3.72
C SER A 121 -10.26 -9.54 4.52
N ARG A 122 -11.10 -9.30 5.54
CA ARG A 122 -10.95 -8.16 6.45
C ARG A 122 -9.60 -8.15 7.15
N ASP A 123 -9.10 -9.33 7.51
CA ASP A 123 -7.80 -9.49 8.18
C ASP A 123 -6.64 -9.11 7.25
N GLU A 124 -6.71 -9.50 5.98
CA GLU A 124 -5.70 -9.14 4.97
C GLU A 124 -5.67 -7.63 4.70
N LEU A 125 -6.83 -6.98 4.79
CA LEU A 125 -6.98 -5.53 4.66
C LEU A 125 -6.60 -4.77 5.95
N GLY A 126 -6.33 -5.47 7.05
CA GLY A 126 -6.12 -4.85 8.35
C GLY A 126 -7.38 -4.20 8.95
N LEU A 127 -8.59 -4.60 8.49
CA LEU A 127 -9.88 -4.08 8.97
C LEU A 127 -10.29 -4.77 10.28
N ARG A 128 -9.50 -4.53 11.32
CA ARG A 128 -9.71 -4.99 12.67
C ARG A 128 -9.24 -3.95 13.68
N VAL A 129 -9.84 -3.92 14.85
CA VAL A 129 -9.49 -2.95 15.89
C VAL A 129 -8.11 -3.27 16.49
N GLY A 130 -7.80 -4.55 16.71
CA GLY A 130 -6.55 -4.95 17.36
C GLY A 130 -6.47 -4.49 18.82
N ASN A 131 -5.26 -4.13 19.27
CA ASN A 131 -5.05 -3.56 20.61
C ASN A 131 -5.37 -2.05 20.60
N LEU A 132 -6.55 -1.66 21.11
CA LEU A 132 -7.03 -0.28 21.03
C LEU A 132 -6.06 0.75 21.66
N PRO A 133 -5.49 0.56 22.87
CA PRO A 133 -4.48 1.44 23.40
C PRO A 133 -3.30 1.69 22.44
N VAL A 134 -2.79 0.65 21.78
CA VAL A 134 -1.73 0.75 20.79
C VAL A 134 -2.20 1.53 19.55
N GLN A 135 -3.43 1.28 19.08
CA GLN A 135 -3.98 2.01 17.95
C GLN A 135 -4.15 3.51 18.25
N LEU A 136 -4.61 3.85 19.45
CA LEU A 136 -4.74 5.25 19.88
C LEU A 136 -3.36 5.93 20.03
N ALA A 137 -2.37 5.22 20.57
CA ALA A 137 -1.00 5.73 20.65
C ALA A 137 -0.41 5.98 19.24
N ILE A 138 -0.65 5.08 18.27
CA ILE A 138 -0.27 5.30 16.87
C ILE A 138 -1.06 6.49 16.30
N GLY A 139 -2.36 6.56 16.56
CA GLY A 139 -3.22 7.65 16.11
C GLY A 139 -2.71 9.03 16.57
N SER A 140 -2.24 9.14 17.81
CA SER A 140 -1.73 10.41 18.36
C SER A 140 -0.48 10.94 17.63
N LEU A 141 0.28 10.10 16.92
CA LEU A 141 1.39 10.56 16.08
C LEU A 141 0.93 11.56 15.00
N GLY A 142 -0.33 11.46 14.58
CA GLY A 142 -0.90 12.38 13.59
C GLY A 142 -0.86 13.84 14.00
N LEU A 143 -0.92 14.14 15.29
CA LEU A 143 -0.82 15.53 15.80
C LEU A 143 0.56 16.13 15.48
N LEU A 144 1.62 15.36 15.72
CA LEU A 144 2.99 15.80 15.44
C LEU A 144 3.28 15.83 13.94
N LEU A 145 2.81 14.81 13.21
CA LEU A 145 2.99 14.74 11.76
C LEU A 145 2.29 15.91 11.05
N GLY A 146 1.04 16.23 11.43
CA GLY A 146 0.30 17.34 10.84
C GLY A 146 0.88 18.72 11.18
N LEU A 147 1.43 18.87 12.39
CA LEU A 147 2.20 20.06 12.74
C LEU A 147 3.42 20.20 11.82
N SER A 148 4.15 19.13 11.58
CA SER A 148 5.36 19.13 10.75
C SER A 148 5.01 19.43 9.28
N GLU A 149 3.99 18.78 8.74
CA GLU A 149 3.54 18.98 7.36
C GLU A 149 3.00 20.39 7.12
N TYR A 150 2.36 21.00 8.14
CA TYR A 150 1.93 22.38 8.07
C TYR A 150 3.10 23.34 7.80
N TYR A 151 4.27 23.13 8.41
CA TYR A 151 5.44 23.97 8.15
C TYR A 151 6.07 23.75 6.78
N ILE A 152 5.82 22.59 6.18
CA ILE A 152 6.26 22.30 4.82
C ILE A 152 5.36 22.96 3.80
N LEU A 153 4.02 22.92 4.00
CA LEU A 153 3.03 23.30 3.01
C LEU A 153 2.35 24.65 3.31
N ALA A 154 2.21 25.03 4.59
CA ALA A 154 1.56 26.25 5.06
C ALA A 154 0.23 26.58 4.32
N PRO A 155 -0.75 25.66 4.26
CA PRO A 155 -1.99 25.90 3.54
C PRO A 155 -2.79 27.03 4.16
N ARG A 156 -3.57 27.72 3.32
CA ARG A 156 -4.47 28.79 3.77
C ARG A 156 -5.68 28.23 4.53
N PRO A 157 -6.28 29.02 5.47
CA PRO A 157 -7.53 28.66 6.12
C PRO A 157 -8.62 28.28 5.11
N GLN A 158 -9.35 27.19 5.38
CA GLN A 158 -10.41 26.68 4.49
C GLN A 158 -11.75 27.39 4.68
N PHE A 159 -11.95 28.06 5.81
CA PHE A 159 -13.16 28.81 6.17
C PHE A 159 -12.78 30.24 6.59
N ALA A 160 -13.52 31.22 6.14
CA ALA A 160 -13.38 32.61 6.62
C ALA A 160 -13.87 32.72 8.08
N GLU A 161 -15.03 32.13 8.38
CA GLU A 161 -15.64 32.10 9.71
C GLU A 161 -16.02 30.65 10.05
N PRO A 162 -15.14 29.90 10.72
CA PRO A 162 -15.40 28.49 11.03
C PRO A 162 -16.45 28.37 12.14
N THR A 163 -17.54 27.65 11.88
CA THR A 163 -18.48 27.20 12.91
C THR A 163 -18.07 25.84 13.45
N THR A 164 -18.44 25.54 14.70
CA THR A 164 -18.16 24.22 15.31
C THR A 164 -18.70 23.06 14.47
N LEU A 165 -19.89 23.21 13.90
CA LEU A 165 -20.47 22.19 13.01
C LEU A 165 -19.65 22.00 11.73
N ALA A 166 -19.25 23.10 11.08
CA ALA A 166 -18.44 23.04 9.85
C ALA A 166 -17.08 22.38 10.12
N LEU A 167 -16.42 22.74 11.22
CA LEU A 167 -15.16 22.11 11.62
C LEU A 167 -15.33 20.63 11.95
N GLY A 168 -16.40 20.25 12.65
CA GLY A 168 -16.69 18.85 12.97
C GLY A 168 -16.95 18.00 11.73
N LEU A 169 -17.76 18.51 10.78
CA LEU A 169 -18.01 17.83 9.51
C LEU A 169 -16.74 17.75 8.64
N ALA A 170 -15.94 18.82 8.62
CA ALA A 170 -14.66 18.82 7.91
C ALA A 170 -13.67 17.80 8.51
N ALA A 171 -13.58 17.72 9.83
CA ALA A 171 -12.71 16.74 10.51
C ALA A 171 -13.16 15.31 10.20
N LEU A 172 -14.45 15.01 10.28
CA LEU A 172 -15.00 13.71 9.91
C LEU A 172 -14.71 13.37 8.45
N ASN A 173 -14.87 14.34 7.55
CA ASN A 173 -14.56 14.20 6.14
C ASN A 173 -13.07 13.84 5.92
N LEU A 174 -12.14 14.56 6.57
CA LEU A 174 -10.71 14.28 6.47
C LEU A 174 -10.35 12.89 7.01
N ILE A 175 -10.97 12.44 8.12
CA ILE A 175 -10.73 11.10 8.64
C ILE A 175 -11.23 10.03 7.66
N LEU A 176 -12.42 10.21 7.07
CA LEU A 176 -13.05 9.17 6.23
C LEU A 176 -12.58 9.22 4.78
N ALA A 177 -12.59 10.41 4.16
CA ALA A 177 -12.33 10.55 2.74
C ALA A 177 -10.84 10.62 2.40
N THR A 178 -9.97 10.94 3.34
CA THR A 178 -8.51 10.86 3.17
C THR A 178 -7.93 9.75 4.04
N GLY A 179 -7.96 9.88 5.37
CA GLY A 179 -7.35 8.94 6.29
C GLY A 179 -7.76 7.50 6.03
N PHE A 180 -9.06 7.19 6.09
CA PHE A 180 -9.52 5.80 5.88
C PHE A 180 -9.38 5.35 4.44
N SER A 181 -9.81 6.15 3.46
CA SER A 181 -9.81 5.72 2.06
C SER A 181 -8.41 5.43 1.55
N GLU A 182 -7.44 6.28 1.89
CA GLU A 182 -6.06 6.12 1.46
C GLU A 182 -5.37 4.99 2.21
N GLU A 183 -5.56 4.87 3.54
CA GLU A 183 -4.97 3.75 4.28
C GLU A 183 -5.54 2.40 3.85
N LEU A 184 -6.83 2.31 3.52
CA LEU A 184 -7.43 1.10 2.95
C LEU A 184 -6.77 0.73 1.61
N ILE A 185 -6.55 1.71 0.74
CA ILE A 185 -5.95 1.48 -0.58
C ILE A 185 -4.46 1.11 -0.45
N PHE A 186 -3.68 1.94 0.26
CA PHE A 186 -2.23 1.77 0.30
C PHE A 186 -1.80 0.68 1.28
N ARG A 187 -2.30 0.67 2.51
CA ARG A 187 -1.88 -0.29 3.56
C ARG A 187 -2.73 -1.54 3.56
N GLY A 188 -4.02 -1.43 3.20
CA GLY A 188 -4.91 -2.58 3.06
C GLY A 188 -4.64 -3.35 1.76
N ILE A 189 -4.93 -2.74 0.60
CA ILE A 189 -4.95 -3.44 -0.69
C ILE A 189 -3.55 -3.56 -1.30
N LEU A 190 -2.91 -2.41 -1.60
CA LEU A 190 -1.64 -2.36 -2.32
C LEU A 190 -0.51 -3.03 -1.54
N GLN A 191 -0.42 -2.81 -0.24
CA GLN A 191 0.60 -3.45 0.59
C GLN A 191 0.39 -4.96 0.71
N ALA A 192 -0.86 -5.42 0.86
CA ALA A 192 -1.15 -6.86 0.93
C ALA A 192 -0.77 -7.58 -0.37
N GLU A 193 -1.20 -7.07 -1.52
CA GLU A 193 -0.90 -7.67 -2.81
C GLU A 193 0.55 -7.44 -3.24
N GLY A 194 1.11 -6.26 -2.94
CA GLY A 194 2.52 -5.96 -3.20
C GLY A 194 3.46 -6.91 -2.46
N ARG A 195 3.13 -7.28 -1.23
CA ARG A 195 3.93 -8.26 -0.46
C ARG A 195 3.92 -9.65 -1.09
N ARG A 196 2.86 -10.04 -1.78
CA ARG A 196 2.80 -11.29 -2.54
C ARG A 196 3.68 -11.25 -3.79
N ALA A 197 3.80 -10.08 -4.42
CA ALA A 197 4.55 -9.90 -5.66
C ALA A 197 6.03 -9.51 -5.45
N LEU A 198 6.32 -8.65 -4.47
CA LEU A 198 7.64 -8.05 -4.23
C LEU A 198 8.25 -8.43 -2.86
N GLY A 199 7.55 -9.24 -2.07
CA GLY A 199 7.98 -9.55 -0.71
C GLY A 199 8.11 -8.29 0.16
N ARG A 200 9.24 -8.16 0.86
CA ARG A 200 9.49 -7.00 1.76
C ARG A 200 9.70 -5.67 1.02
N ARG A 201 10.10 -5.73 -0.26
CA ARG A 201 10.28 -4.53 -1.10
C ARG A 201 8.95 -3.80 -1.34
N ALA A 202 7.81 -4.47 -1.11
CA ALA A 202 6.49 -3.88 -1.24
C ALA A 202 6.29 -2.68 -0.31
N LEU A 203 6.84 -2.70 0.92
CA LEU A 203 6.70 -1.58 1.84
C LEU A 203 7.33 -0.31 1.24
N LEU A 204 8.55 -0.44 0.71
CA LEU A 204 9.23 0.66 0.03
C LEU A 204 8.47 1.08 -1.25
N TYR A 205 8.07 0.10 -2.07
CA TYR A 205 7.34 0.37 -3.31
C TYR A 205 6.06 1.16 -3.07
N VAL A 206 5.22 0.72 -2.14
CA VAL A 206 3.93 1.36 -1.82
C VAL A 206 4.12 2.72 -1.18
N SER A 207 5.17 2.90 -0.36
CA SER A 207 5.48 4.19 0.25
C SER A 207 6.03 5.20 -0.77
N LEU A 208 6.85 4.75 -1.71
CA LEU A 208 7.30 5.58 -2.83
C LEU A 208 6.12 5.98 -3.72
N LEU A 209 5.24 5.02 -4.05
CA LEU A 209 4.03 5.29 -4.82
C LEU A 209 3.13 6.32 -4.13
N PHE A 210 2.97 6.21 -2.81
CA PHE A 210 2.21 7.15 -1.99
C PHE A 210 2.80 8.56 -2.06
N GLY A 211 4.11 8.70 -1.86
CA GLY A 211 4.77 10.01 -1.96
C GLY A 211 4.77 10.59 -3.38
N VAL A 212 4.91 9.76 -4.42
CA VAL A 212 4.85 10.19 -5.82
C VAL A 212 3.51 10.86 -6.14
N LEU A 213 2.41 10.38 -5.59
CA LEU A 213 1.08 10.98 -5.78
C LEU A 213 0.92 12.34 -5.07
N HIS A 214 1.90 12.76 -4.24
CA HIS A 214 1.96 14.09 -3.62
C HIS A 214 2.80 15.11 -4.42
N ILE A 215 3.39 14.73 -5.55
CA ILE A 215 4.16 15.65 -6.44
C ILE A 215 3.33 16.89 -6.81
N GLY A 216 2.00 16.77 -6.88
CA GLY A 216 1.10 17.88 -7.17
C GLY A 216 1.19 19.06 -6.20
N TYR A 217 1.70 18.90 -4.98
CA TYR A 217 1.99 20.00 -4.05
C TYR A 217 3.25 20.79 -4.43
N LEU A 218 4.02 20.35 -5.41
CA LEU A 218 5.25 21.00 -5.91
C LEU A 218 6.29 21.26 -4.81
N SER A 219 6.29 20.46 -3.76
CA SER A 219 7.23 20.50 -2.65
C SER A 219 8.00 19.17 -2.58
N LEU A 220 9.29 19.20 -2.92
CA LEU A 220 10.14 18.02 -2.78
C LEU A 220 10.25 17.57 -1.32
N LEU A 221 10.26 18.54 -0.38
CA LEU A 221 10.32 18.24 1.04
C LEU A 221 9.07 17.51 1.51
N ASP A 222 7.89 17.89 1.01
CA ASP A 222 6.63 17.21 1.26
C ASP A 222 6.65 15.77 0.73
N VAL A 223 7.06 15.58 -0.51
CA VAL A 223 7.18 14.24 -1.12
C VAL A 223 8.09 13.33 -0.28
N LEU A 224 9.24 13.83 0.18
CA LEU A 224 10.17 13.06 1.02
C LEU A 224 9.56 12.77 2.41
N PHE A 225 8.89 13.75 3.01
CA PHE A 225 8.18 13.60 4.27
C PHE A 225 7.10 12.53 4.17
N VAL A 226 6.23 12.60 3.15
CA VAL A 226 5.15 11.64 2.91
C VAL A 226 5.68 10.23 2.61
N ILE A 227 6.79 10.07 1.89
CA ILE A 227 7.46 8.78 1.71
C ILE A 227 7.89 8.22 3.09
N GLY A 228 8.49 9.05 3.95
CA GLY A 228 8.91 8.65 5.29
C GLY A 228 7.73 8.22 6.17
N VAL A 229 6.68 9.03 6.23
CA VAL A 229 5.42 8.70 6.91
C VAL A 229 4.83 7.41 6.34
N GLY A 230 4.83 7.29 5.02
CA GLY A 230 4.38 6.11 4.30
C GLY A 230 5.06 4.82 4.76
N LEU A 231 6.38 4.84 4.94
CA LEU A 231 7.16 3.71 5.43
C LEU A 231 6.83 3.37 6.89
N ILE A 232 6.68 4.40 7.74
CA ILE A 232 6.30 4.22 9.14
C ILE A 232 4.91 3.57 9.22
N PHE A 233 3.93 4.08 8.50
CA PHE A 233 2.57 3.55 8.48
C PHE A 233 2.52 2.12 7.92
N ALA A 234 3.29 1.85 6.85
CA ALA A 234 3.42 0.51 6.29
C ALA A 234 3.96 -0.50 7.31
N TYR A 235 4.98 -0.11 8.08
CA TYR A 235 5.54 -0.94 9.14
C TYR A 235 4.57 -1.12 10.32
N LEU A 236 3.95 -0.04 10.80
CA LEU A 236 2.99 -0.08 11.92
C LEU A 236 1.78 -0.94 11.60
N THR A 237 1.25 -0.83 10.37
CA THR A 237 0.17 -1.70 9.89
C THR A 237 0.60 -3.17 9.86
N LEU A 238 1.82 -3.44 9.40
CA LEU A 238 2.35 -4.80 9.39
C LEU A 238 2.53 -5.36 10.80
N TRP A 239 3.06 -4.55 11.71
CA TRP A 239 3.32 -4.94 13.10
C TRP A 239 2.03 -5.19 13.88
N THR A 240 1.04 -4.30 13.77
CA THR A 240 -0.24 -4.41 14.48
C THR A 240 -1.24 -5.31 13.78
N GLY A 241 -1.11 -5.48 12.47
CA GLY A 241 -2.08 -6.12 11.58
C GLY A 241 -3.39 -5.34 11.50
N SER A 242 -3.40 -4.03 11.77
CA SER A 242 -4.57 -3.16 11.72
C SER A 242 -4.23 -1.83 11.05
N ILE A 243 -5.14 -1.32 10.23
CA ILE A 243 -5.02 0.04 9.65
C ILE A 243 -5.64 1.10 10.56
N LEU A 244 -6.32 0.74 11.66
CA LEU A 244 -7.07 1.69 12.49
C LEU A 244 -6.19 2.82 13.03
N GLY A 245 -5.06 2.49 13.65
CA GLY A 245 -4.16 3.49 14.23
C GLY A 245 -3.58 4.45 13.18
N VAL A 246 -3.14 3.90 12.05
CA VAL A 246 -2.59 4.73 10.95
C VAL A 246 -3.69 5.54 10.26
N THR A 247 -4.92 5.05 10.18
CA THR A 247 -6.09 5.81 9.71
C THR A 247 -6.36 7.02 10.62
N ILE A 248 -6.35 6.81 11.94
CA ILE A 248 -6.53 7.91 12.91
C ILE A 248 -5.35 8.89 12.79
N ALA A 249 -4.11 8.40 12.71
CA ALA A 249 -2.94 9.25 12.57
C ALA A 249 -3.03 10.11 11.30
N HIS A 250 -3.35 9.51 10.16
CA HIS A 250 -3.51 10.21 8.88
C HIS A 250 -4.63 11.27 8.96
N GLY A 251 -5.80 10.90 9.48
CA GLY A 251 -6.91 11.84 9.67
C GLY A 251 -6.52 13.01 10.58
N LEU A 252 -5.83 12.75 11.71
CA LEU A 252 -5.35 13.80 12.60
C LEU A 252 -4.24 14.64 11.97
N THR A 253 -3.36 14.07 11.14
CA THR A 253 -2.39 14.82 10.34
C THR A 253 -3.11 15.87 9.48
N ASN A 254 -4.12 15.44 8.72
CA ASN A 254 -4.87 16.35 7.86
C ASN A 254 -5.73 17.36 8.63
N ILE A 255 -6.26 17.00 9.79
CA ILE A 255 -6.98 17.92 10.68
C ILE A 255 -6.02 19.00 11.18
N MET A 256 -4.85 18.64 11.67
CA MET A 256 -3.83 19.61 12.09
C MET A 256 -3.41 20.52 10.93
N LEU A 257 -3.14 19.93 9.76
CA LEU A 257 -2.68 20.63 8.57
C LEU A 257 -3.71 21.64 8.05
N PHE A 258 -4.99 21.26 7.93
CA PHE A 258 -6.01 22.05 7.25
C PHE A 258 -7.00 22.77 8.16
N LEU A 259 -7.25 22.26 9.38
CA LEU A 259 -8.31 22.77 10.26
C LEU A 259 -7.81 23.35 11.59
N VAL A 260 -6.59 23.07 12.01
CA VAL A 260 -6.07 23.62 13.28
C VAL A 260 -5.01 24.68 13.00
N MET A 261 -3.90 24.29 12.39
CA MET A 261 -2.73 25.16 12.24
C MET A 261 -2.97 26.43 11.42
N PRO A 262 -3.78 26.43 10.34
CA PRO A 262 -4.08 27.66 9.60
C PRO A 262 -4.80 28.75 10.43
N TYR A 263 -5.46 28.35 11.53
CA TYR A 263 -6.22 29.27 12.39
C TYR A 263 -5.47 29.67 13.67
N VAL A 264 -4.29 29.08 13.91
CA VAL A 264 -3.45 29.46 15.05
C VAL A 264 -2.80 30.82 14.77
N PRO A 265 -3.00 31.85 15.62
CA PRO A 265 -2.39 33.17 15.44
C PRO A 265 -0.86 33.09 15.40
N GLU A 266 -0.23 34.01 14.63
CA GLU A 266 1.24 33.99 14.41
C GLU A 266 2.06 34.29 15.65
N ASP A 267 1.49 35.03 16.58
CA ASP A 267 2.10 35.44 17.85
C ASP A 267 2.00 34.38 18.96
N THR A 268 1.34 33.27 18.70
CA THR A 268 1.24 32.21 19.70
C THR A 268 2.53 31.39 19.80
N GLY A 269 2.88 31.00 21.04
CA GLY A 269 4.03 30.13 21.30
C GLY A 269 4.01 28.81 20.51
N LEU A 270 2.83 28.34 20.06
CA LEU A 270 2.67 27.15 19.23
C LEU A 270 3.28 27.38 17.82
N ARG A 271 3.11 28.58 17.23
CA ARG A 271 3.79 28.94 15.97
C ARG A 271 5.30 29.19 16.19
N ALA A 272 5.69 29.80 17.31
CA ALA A 272 7.10 29.99 17.63
C ALA A 272 7.86 28.67 17.87
N LEU A 273 7.22 27.67 18.47
CA LEU A 273 7.76 26.30 18.60
C LEU A 273 8.06 25.65 17.25
N ALA A 274 7.41 26.08 16.26
CA ALA A 274 7.35 25.42 14.98
C ALA A 274 8.38 25.93 13.97
N TRP A 275 8.85 27.15 14.07
CA TRP A 275 9.98 27.66 13.27
C TRP A 275 11.36 27.26 13.85
N GLY A 276 11.35 26.46 14.93
CA GLY A 276 12.55 26.03 15.61
C GLY A 276 13.15 24.76 14.99
N PRO A 277 14.23 24.25 15.60
CA PRO A 277 14.95 23.03 15.20
C PRO A 277 14.05 21.77 15.14
N TRP A 278 12.82 21.83 15.65
CA TRP A 278 11.87 20.71 15.65
C TRP A 278 11.35 20.33 14.27
N VAL A 279 11.11 21.31 13.37
CA VAL A 279 10.71 21.02 11.99
C VAL A 279 11.85 20.33 11.25
N LEU A 280 13.08 20.82 11.45
CA LEU A 280 14.27 20.14 10.94
C LEU A 280 14.43 18.76 11.59
N ALA A 281 14.18 18.63 12.90
CA ALA A 281 14.27 17.35 13.59
C ALA A 281 13.24 16.36 13.08
N VAL A 282 11.98 16.75 12.84
CA VAL A 282 10.95 15.84 12.34
C VAL A 282 11.16 15.53 10.86
N THR A 283 11.52 16.51 10.04
CA THR A 283 11.87 16.28 8.61
C THR A 283 13.14 15.45 8.44
N VAL A 284 14.02 15.39 9.45
CA VAL A 284 15.19 14.53 9.46
C VAL A 284 14.91 13.23 10.23
N ILE A 285 14.22 13.29 11.37
CA ILE A 285 13.94 12.10 12.21
C ILE A 285 12.98 11.14 11.50
N VAL A 286 11.96 11.64 10.77
CA VAL A 286 11.01 10.77 10.07
C VAL A 286 11.71 9.96 8.97
N PRO A 287 12.51 10.53 8.06
CA PRO A 287 13.29 9.76 7.09
C PRO A 287 14.38 8.89 7.76
N LEU A 288 15.01 9.37 8.83
CA LEU A 288 16.02 8.58 9.58
C LEU A 288 15.37 7.41 10.31
N ALA A 289 14.21 7.59 10.94
CA ALA A 289 13.45 6.51 11.57
C ALA A 289 13.02 5.48 10.50
N ALA A 290 12.55 5.95 9.35
CA ALA A 290 12.25 5.08 8.21
C ALA A 290 13.51 4.33 7.74
N LEU A 291 14.67 5.00 7.64
CA LEU A 291 15.93 4.38 7.28
C LEU A 291 16.39 3.38 8.35
N VAL A 292 16.27 3.69 9.63
CA VAL A 292 16.59 2.79 10.75
C VAL A 292 15.68 1.57 10.74
N ILE A 293 14.37 1.73 10.45
CA ILE A 293 13.43 0.64 10.28
C ILE A 293 13.85 -0.25 9.10
N ILE A 294 14.24 0.34 7.96
CA ILE A 294 14.72 -0.39 6.78
C ILE A 294 16.04 -1.12 7.08
N LEU A 295 17.01 -0.46 7.72
CA LEU A 295 18.31 -1.03 8.07
C LEU A 295 18.16 -2.07 9.20
N GLY A 296 17.40 -1.78 10.25
CA GLY A 296 17.10 -2.71 11.33
C GLY A 296 16.38 -3.97 10.79
N ALA A 297 15.45 -3.79 9.87
CA ALA A 297 14.84 -4.88 9.14
C ALA A 297 15.86 -5.67 8.31
N ARG A 298 16.90 -5.05 7.76
CA ARG A 298 18.01 -5.74 7.06
C ARG A 298 18.97 -6.45 8.01
N LEU A 299 19.23 -5.90 9.19
CA LEU A 299 20.11 -6.51 10.19
C LEU A 299 19.44 -7.71 10.87
N GLN A 300 18.18 -7.61 11.26
CA GLN A 300 17.39 -8.75 11.74
C GLN A 300 17.22 -9.83 10.68
N SER A 301 17.37 -9.49 9.41
CA SER A 301 17.33 -10.46 8.31
C SER A 301 18.56 -11.36 8.27
N ARG A 302 19.67 -10.97 8.84
CA ARG A 302 20.85 -11.85 9.03
C ARG A 302 20.62 -12.86 10.14
N GLU A 303 19.69 -12.61 11.07
CA GLU A 303 19.33 -13.52 12.17
C GLU A 303 18.11 -14.42 11.89
N GLY A 304 17.65 -14.51 10.65
CA GLY A 304 16.79 -15.62 10.17
C GLY A 304 15.28 -15.51 10.41
N ALA A 305 14.73 -14.47 11.09
CA ALA A 305 13.30 -14.40 11.39
C ALA A 305 12.48 -13.56 10.40
N TRP A 306 13.09 -12.58 9.71
CA TRP A 306 12.35 -11.61 8.87
C TRP A 306 12.70 -11.66 7.38
N THR A 307 13.69 -12.48 6.97
CA THR A 307 14.24 -12.53 5.60
C THR A 307 13.73 -13.64 4.73
N ARG A 308 12.87 -14.49 5.27
CA ARG A 308 12.35 -15.55 4.41
C ARG A 308 11.37 -14.93 3.42
N PRO A 309 11.54 -15.17 2.09
CA PRO A 309 10.53 -14.81 1.12
C PRO A 309 9.19 -15.31 1.64
N ILE A 310 8.08 -14.62 1.29
CA ILE A 310 6.73 -15.19 1.51
C ILE A 310 6.88 -16.63 1.05
N THR A 311 6.89 -17.55 2.01
CA THR A 311 7.21 -18.91 1.69
C THR A 311 6.20 -19.32 0.65
N HIS A 312 6.63 -20.07 -0.34
CA HIS A 312 5.75 -20.66 -1.34
C HIS A 312 4.50 -21.26 -0.68
N HIS A 313 4.63 -21.76 0.53
CA HIS A 313 3.58 -22.30 1.38
C HIS A 313 2.54 -21.27 1.83
N GLY A 314 2.93 -20.10 2.32
CA GLY A 314 1.98 -19.11 2.85
C GLY A 314 1.02 -18.60 1.78
N TRP A 315 1.56 -18.23 0.62
CA TRP A 315 0.73 -17.84 -0.52
C TRP A 315 -0.15 -19.00 -1.00
N ARG A 316 0.44 -20.22 -1.09
CA ARG A 316 -0.28 -21.40 -1.56
C ARG A 316 -1.44 -21.78 -0.62
N ILE A 317 -1.20 -21.72 0.69
CA ILE A 317 -2.23 -21.94 1.71
C ILE A 317 -3.36 -20.93 1.54
N SER A 318 -3.04 -19.66 1.43
CA SER A 318 -4.02 -18.59 1.23
C SER A 318 -4.86 -18.77 -0.05
N GLU A 319 -4.22 -19.20 -1.14
CA GLU A 319 -4.87 -19.46 -2.41
C GLU A 319 -5.81 -20.67 -2.35
N LEU A 320 -5.34 -21.81 -1.82
CA LEU A 320 -6.13 -23.03 -1.66
C LEU A 320 -7.31 -22.79 -0.71
N ARG A 321 -7.09 -22.04 0.39
CA ARG A 321 -8.17 -21.64 1.29
C ARG A 321 -9.27 -20.86 0.56
N ARG A 322 -8.90 -19.94 -0.31
CA ARG A 322 -9.87 -19.15 -1.07
C ARG A 322 -10.60 -19.95 -2.13
N GLN A 323 -9.90 -20.89 -2.76
CA GLN A 323 -10.50 -21.81 -3.75
C GLN A 323 -11.55 -22.71 -3.09
N THR A 324 -11.34 -23.09 -1.82
CA THR A 324 -12.31 -23.86 -1.03
C THR A 324 -13.40 -22.96 -0.39
N GLY A 325 -13.37 -21.66 -0.59
CA GLY A 325 -14.36 -20.72 -0.06
C GLY A 325 -14.24 -20.42 1.44
N LEU A 326 -13.18 -20.89 2.09
CA LEU A 326 -12.98 -20.72 3.53
C LEU A 326 -12.44 -19.33 3.87
N THR A 327 -12.93 -18.76 4.98
CA THR A 327 -12.29 -17.60 5.63
C THR A 327 -11.01 -18.04 6.37
N CYS A 328 -10.13 -17.10 6.70
CA CYS A 328 -8.93 -17.38 7.50
C CYS A 328 -9.32 -17.95 8.89
N VAL A 329 -10.43 -17.46 9.47
CA VAL A 329 -10.92 -17.95 10.76
C VAL A 329 -11.43 -19.40 10.66
N GLU A 330 -12.20 -19.73 9.63
CA GLU A 330 -12.70 -21.08 9.43
C GLU A 330 -11.59 -22.10 9.21
N LEU A 331 -10.58 -21.75 8.40
CA LEU A 331 -9.42 -22.63 8.22
C LEU A 331 -8.60 -22.74 9.51
N ALA A 332 -8.45 -21.66 10.28
CA ALA A 332 -7.77 -21.69 11.57
C ALA A 332 -8.48 -22.65 12.55
N ILE A 333 -9.80 -22.60 12.63
CA ILE A 333 -10.61 -23.52 13.45
C ILE A 333 -10.42 -24.96 12.99
N ARG A 334 -10.51 -25.23 11.68
CA ARG A 334 -10.37 -26.60 11.13
C ARG A 334 -8.96 -27.17 11.33
N SER A 335 -7.93 -26.32 11.29
CA SER A 335 -6.54 -26.72 11.49
C SER A 335 -6.08 -26.70 12.96
N GLY A 336 -6.97 -26.29 13.90
CA GLY A 336 -6.62 -26.17 15.32
C GLY A 336 -5.53 -25.11 15.58
N LEU A 337 -5.42 -24.12 14.68
CA LEU A 337 -4.50 -22.99 14.83
C LEU A 337 -5.25 -21.72 15.25
N SER A 338 -4.52 -20.75 15.85
CA SER A 338 -5.11 -19.43 16.02
C SER A 338 -5.22 -18.73 14.66
N ALA A 339 -6.28 -17.90 14.47
CA ALA A 339 -6.42 -17.09 13.26
C ALA A 339 -5.23 -16.15 13.09
N ARG A 340 -4.58 -15.72 14.17
CA ARG A 340 -3.35 -14.94 14.17
C ARG A 340 -2.17 -15.73 13.58
N THR A 341 -1.98 -16.96 14.03
CA THR A 341 -0.91 -17.85 13.53
C THR A 341 -1.10 -18.15 12.04
N LEU A 342 -2.32 -18.55 11.64
CA LEU A 342 -2.63 -18.84 10.25
C LEU A 342 -2.47 -17.60 9.37
N GLY A 343 -2.97 -16.44 9.81
CA GLY A 343 -2.78 -15.18 9.11
C GLY A 343 -1.29 -14.80 8.97
N ALA A 344 -0.49 -15.01 10.01
CA ALA A 344 0.96 -14.79 9.96
C ALA A 344 1.65 -15.72 8.95
N ILE A 345 1.23 -16.98 8.88
CA ILE A 345 1.73 -17.96 7.90
C ILE A 345 1.32 -17.53 6.47
N GLU A 346 0.05 -17.23 6.24
CA GLU A 346 -0.45 -16.82 4.91
C GLU A 346 0.22 -15.54 4.40
N LEU A 347 0.52 -14.62 5.31
CA LEU A 347 1.24 -13.38 5.00
C LEU A 347 2.77 -13.57 4.90
N GLY A 348 3.27 -14.79 5.15
CA GLY A 348 4.71 -15.10 5.13
C GLY A 348 5.48 -14.46 6.28
N LEU A 349 4.79 -14.05 7.35
CA LEU A 349 5.38 -13.51 8.57
C LEU A 349 5.95 -14.61 9.48
N GLN A 350 5.39 -15.81 9.36
CA GLN A 350 5.81 -17.00 10.09
C GLN A 350 5.91 -18.16 9.11
N GLN A 351 6.96 -18.99 9.26
CA GLN A 351 6.98 -20.29 8.58
C GLN A 351 6.15 -21.27 9.38
N PRO A 352 5.28 -22.03 8.71
CA PRO A 352 4.58 -23.10 9.39
C PRO A 352 5.58 -24.19 9.82
N LEU A 353 5.41 -24.70 11.01
CA LEU A 353 6.08 -25.91 11.45
C LEU A 353 5.54 -27.11 10.64
N PRO A 354 6.29 -28.21 10.50
CA PRO A 354 5.81 -29.39 9.79
C PRO A 354 4.45 -29.90 10.30
N GLU A 355 4.23 -29.85 11.61
CA GLU A 355 2.95 -30.20 12.23
C GLU A 355 1.82 -29.23 11.92
N GLU A 356 2.13 -27.93 11.78
CA GLU A 356 1.17 -26.91 11.39
C GLU A 356 0.79 -27.06 9.92
N LEU A 357 1.75 -27.36 9.04
CA LEU A 357 1.51 -27.68 7.63
C LEU A 357 0.57 -28.88 7.47
N LEU A 358 0.80 -29.95 8.24
CA LEU A 358 -0.04 -31.13 8.23
C LEU A 358 -1.48 -30.79 8.64
N ARG A 359 -1.65 -30.03 9.72
CA ARG A 359 -2.97 -29.59 10.21
C ARG A 359 -3.68 -28.67 9.24
N ILE A 360 -2.94 -27.76 8.57
CA ILE A 360 -3.50 -26.87 7.54
C ILE A 360 -3.95 -27.69 6.32
N ALA A 361 -3.14 -28.68 5.87
CA ALA A 361 -3.50 -29.58 4.78
C ALA A 361 -4.78 -30.35 5.11
N GLN A 362 -4.87 -30.92 6.31
CA GLN A 362 -6.08 -31.59 6.81
C GLN A 362 -7.30 -30.65 6.84
N GLY A 363 -7.11 -29.42 7.32
CA GLY A 363 -8.17 -28.41 7.36
C GLY A 363 -8.68 -28.00 5.97
N LEU A 364 -7.81 -28.08 4.96
CA LEU A 364 -8.14 -27.87 3.55
C LEU A 364 -8.64 -29.15 2.84
N GLN A 365 -8.61 -30.30 3.51
CA GLN A 365 -8.89 -31.63 2.94
C GLN A 365 -7.97 -31.98 1.77
N LEU A 366 -6.68 -31.62 1.86
CA LEU A 366 -5.64 -31.83 0.86
C LEU A 366 -4.47 -32.63 1.43
N GLY A 367 -3.66 -33.21 0.56
CA GLY A 367 -2.36 -33.80 0.93
C GLY A 367 -1.32 -32.70 1.18
N VAL A 368 -0.36 -32.94 2.08
CA VAL A 368 0.76 -32.02 2.35
C VAL A 368 1.54 -31.73 1.05
N ASP A 369 1.71 -32.72 0.21
CA ASP A 369 2.38 -32.60 -1.10
C ASP A 369 1.72 -31.58 -2.02
N GLU A 370 0.42 -31.33 -1.88
CA GLU A 370 -0.30 -30.29 -2.64
C GLU A 370 0.01 -28.87 -2.15
N LEU A 371 0.33 -28.72 -0.86
CA LEU A 371 0.82 -27.44 -0.31
C LEU A 371 2.28 -27.19 -0.71
N GLU A 372 3.06 -28.25 -0.89
CA GLU A 372 4.50 -28.19 -1.21
C GLU A 372 4.79 -28.13 -2.70
N ARG A 373 3.86 -28.54 -3.57
CA ARG A 373 4.07 -28.47 -5.02
C ARG A 373 4.42 -27.06 -5.45
N ARG A 374 5.64 -26.88 -5.92
CA ARG A 374 6.01 -25.71 -6.72
C ARG A 374 5.09 -25.69 -7.94
N HIS A 375 4.60 -24.55 -8.31
CA HIS A 375 3.94 -24.35 -9.60
C HIS A 375 5.01 -24.61 -10.67
N GLU A 376 5.19 -25.83 -11.06
CA GLU A 376 5.76 -26.15 -12.37
C GLU A 376 4.76 -25.55 -13.36
N ALA A 377 5.23 -24.53 -14.07
CA ALA A 377 4.48 -23.91 -15.16
C ALA A 377 3.91 -25.05 -16.00
N SER A 378 2.59 -25.08 -16.08
CA SER A 378 1.81 -26.02 -16.85
C SER A 378 2.46 -26.32 -18.19
N GLY A 379 2.76 -27.59 -18.37
CA GLY A 379 3.35 -28.29 -19.45
C GLY A 379 3.32 -27.69 -20.83
N VAL A 380 4.51 -27.69 -21.39
CA VAL A 380 4.64 -28.20 -22.74
C VAL A 380 5.21 -29.60 -22.58
N ARG A 381 4.35 -30.59 -22.64
CA ARG A 381 4.78 -31.97 -23.00
C ARG A 381 5.37 -31.89 -24.41
N ARG A 382 6.46 -32.60 -24.55
CA ARG A 382 7.19 -32.89 -25.78
C ARG A 382 6.29 -33.23 -26.96
#